data_c395098603ec396aec123478219f875d
#
_entry.id   c395098603ec396aec123478219f875d
#
_cell.length_a   1.000
_cell.length_b   1.000
_cell.length_c   1.000
_cell.angle_alpha   90.00
_cell.angle_beta   90.00
_cell.angle_gamma   90.00
#
_symmetry.space_group_name_H-M   'P 1'
#
loop_
_entity.id
_entity.type
_entity.pdbx_description
1 polymer ?
#
loop_
_entity_poly.entity_id
_entity_poly.type
_entity_poly.pdbx_seq_one_letter_code
_entity_poly.pdbx_strand_id
1 'polypeptide(L)'
;MSEATQTGLWFRIVNWFSAPEQKQLADVQSKPRELDHGATYAQPYGVRPTYNPEEAMSAYAGHGYTYAAVSRASQDLAALPLRLLKGKDRVLVEDHPVIDLMNQPSSNVDGYLFREQLCTDLILTGNCYILLLGQTDKPTSIVRLHPENVRISTNQTGIQAYLYNSGGQMIAYPPERVVHGRLASWKSGPEELLGTGAIEPLSRELTADINSQNLVSESSAKARPDLLISPKDPADIWGPETRREIAQEYRKLSAGGGAMVLSGLAEVEPLQLSPREMEYVEARRMARESISAVTGVPPSVLGLPAANYATSRQQAKNYWTVQVKRGKRLSILFSAIAQRWEDDLVFEHDYSAVEPLQEPRTEQLNRVSMHILNGVSPRAAYKYEGLEYPEDIDEPIADYNDETAEDARSYLARIYSIETRQDLSTYENRREAFNSLNENTQTVLKKKVEEHLEAVGDDPAKQTDEYILAVSYLRGIGAYESNPSSVRPTVSSAEQWAMGRVNGLLYALRNLKYRRQPYDTDLLPEEHPLSTRG
;
A
#
# COMPACT_ATOMS: atom_id res chain seq x y z
N MET A 1 -32.45 21.32 -32.93
CA MET A 1 -32.65 21.75 -31.56
C MET A 1 -32.43 20.47 -30.74
N SER A 2 -31.40 20.26 -29.98
CA SER A 2 -30.65 21.06 -29.05
C SER A 2 -29.31 20.37 -28.71
N GLU A 3 -28.19 20.95 -29.16
CA GLU A 3 -26.83 20.56 -28.72
C GLU A 3 -26.17 21.65 -27.84
N ALA A 4 -26.94 22.55 -27.27
CA ALA A 4 -26.41 23.76 -26.63
C ALA A 4 -26.38 23.73 -25.09
N THR A 5 -26.61 22.58 -24.44
CA THR A 5 -26.80 22.56 -22.96
C THR A 5 -25.70 21.86 -22.16
N GLN A 6 -24.73 21.19 -22.77
CA GLN A 6 -23.64 20.51 -22.01
C GLN A 6 -22.36 21.34 -21.85
N THR A 7 -22.13 22.33 -22.70
CA THR A 7 -20.96 23.24 -22.60
C THR A 7 -21.10 24.30 -21.50
N GLY A 8 -22.31 24.57 -21.04
CA GLY A 8 -22.57 25.61 -20.02
C GLY A 8 -22.19 25.25 -18.58
N LEU A 9 -22.13 23.98 -18.23
CA LEU A 9 -21.81 23.56 -16.85
C LEU A 9 -20.30 23.55 -16.56
N TRP A 10 -19.50 23.15 -17.54
CA TRP A 10 -18.04 23.19 -17.43
C TRP A 10 -17.48 24.62 -17.38
N PHE A 11 -18.07 25.54 -18.13
CA PHE A 11 -17.69 26.95 -18.10
C PHE A 11 -18.04 27.64 -16.78
N ARG A 12 -19.06 27.16 -16.05
CA ARG A 12 -19.42 27.70 -14.73
C ARG A 12 -18.54 27.16 -13.59
N ILE A 13 -18.00 25.97 -13.74
CA ILE A 13 -17.07 25.39 -12.75
C ILE A 13 -15.69 26.06 -12.85
N VAL A 14 -15.22 26.39 -14.05
CA VAL A 14 -13.94 27.07 -14.27
C VAL A 14 -13.99 28.55 -13.82
N ASN A 15 -15.17 29.18 -13.89
CA ASN A 15 -15.32 30.58 -13.45
C ASN A 15 -15.66 30.75 -11.96
N TRP A 16 -15.77 29.66 -11.20
CA TRP A 16 -15.99 29.73 -9.74
C TRP A 16 -14.68 29.81 -8.94
N PHE A 17 -13.53 29.73 -9.59
CA PHE A 17 -12.27 30.15 -8.99
C PHE A 17 -12.31 31.67 -8.82
N SER A 18 -12.42 32.09 -7.58
CA SER A 18 -12.65 33.46 -7.16
C SER A 18 -11.72 34.47 -7.85
N ALA A 19 -12.29 35.55 -8.32
CA ALA A 19 -11.62 36.69 -8.94
C ALA A 19 -10.32 37.24 -8.24
N PRO A 20 -10.12 37.11 -6.90
CA PRO A 20 -8.88 37.51 -6.27
C PRO A 20 -7.66 36.64 -6.62
N GLU A 21 -7.82 35.32 -6.83
CA GLU A 21 -6.68 34.45 -7.22
C GLU A 21 -6.25 34.69 -8.67
N GLN A 22 -7.20 34.90 -9.58
CA GLN A 22 -6.86 35.31 -10.94
C GLN A 22 -6.19 36.70 -10.98
N LYS A 23 -6.57 37.60 -10.06
CA LYS A 23 -5.92 38.90 -9.93
C LYS A 23 -4.50 38.79 -9.34
N GLN A 24 -4.28 37.90 -8.35
CA GLN A 24 -2.93 37.62 -7.85
C GLN A 24 -2.04 36.91 -8.88
N LEU A 25 -2.61 35.98 -9.66
CA LEU A 25 -1.91 35.38 -10.80
C LEU A 25 -1.58 36.42 -11.89
N ALA A 26 -2.44 37.41 -12.09
CA ALA A 26 -2.21 38.51 -13.03
C ALA A 26 -1.23 39.55 -12.49
N ASP A 27 -1.23 39.86 -11.19
CA ASP A 27 -0.29 40.80 -10.55
C ASP A 27 1.13 40.23 -10.43
N VAL A 28 1.32 38.92 -10.51
CA VAL A 28 2.65 38.27 -10.68
C VAL A 28 3.18 38.50 -12.10
N GLN A 29 2.39 39.00 -13.04
CA GLN A 29 2.87 39.61 -14.28
C GLN A 29 3.60 40.92 -13.95
N SER A 30 4.73 40.84 -13.20
CA SER A 30 5.76 41.83 -13.38
C SER A 30 5.98 41.92 -14.88
N LYS A 31 5.83 43.13 -15.47
CA LYS A 31 5.97 43.43 -16.88
C LYS A 31 6.94 42.45 -17.52
N PRO A 32 6.58 41.76 -18.64
CA PRO A 32 7.53 40.91 -19.32
C PRO A 32 8.77 41.80 -19.46
N ARG A 33 9.90 41.42 -18.87
CA ARG A 33 11.17 41.99 -19.24
C ARG A 33 11.20 41.77 -20.73
N GLU A 34 11.18 42.82 -21.52
CA GLU A 34 11.37 42.71 -22.95
C GLU A 34 12.59 41.85 -23.14
N LEU A 35 12.36 40.61 -23.54
CA LEU A 35 13.42 39.67 -23.88
C LEU A 35 14.10 40.31 -25.06
N ASP A 36 15.38 40.62 -24.90
CA ASP A 36 16.21 41.23 -25.94
C ASP A 36 16.05 40.39 -27.21
N HIS A 37 15.33 40.96 -28.21
CA HIS A 37 15.00 40.29 -29.46
C HIS A 37 16.21 40.08 -30.38
N GLY A 38 17.44 40.31 -29.88
CA GLY A 38 18.69 40.13 -30.60
C GLY A 38 19.29 38.72 -30.55
N ALA A 39 18.83 37.83 -29.67
CA ALA A 39 19.27 36.44 -29.67
C ALA A 39 18.43 35.66 -30.68
N THR A 40 19.03 35.19 -31.75
CA THR A 40 18.45 34.21 -32.66
C THR A 40 18.11 33.00 -31.85
N TYR A 41 16.86 32.87 -31.44
CA TYR A 41 16.35 31.70 -30.79
C TYR A 41 16.43 30.53 -31.77
N ALA A 42 17.53 29.80 -31.72
CA ALA A 42 17.51 28.41 -32.11
C ALA A 42 16.35 27.81 -31.31
N GLN A 43 15.26 27.50 -31.99
CA GLN A 43 14.01 26.90 -31.51
C GLN A 43 13.90 26.82 -30.00
N PRO A 44 12.85 27.26 -29.32
CA PRO A 44 12.70 27.04 -27.92
C PRO A 44 12.74 25.53 -27.73
N TYR A 45 13.90 25.02 -27.30
CA TYR A 45 14.04 23.65 -26.87
C TYR A 45 13.20 23.52 -25.58
N GLY A 46 11.89 23.55 -25.76
CA GLY A 46 10.99 23.06 -24.74
C GLY A 46 11.31 21.58 -24.61
N VAL A 47 12.01 21.20 -23.54
CA VAL A 47 12.27 19.82 -23.22
C VAL A 47 10.91 19.17 -23.01
N ARG A 48 10.40 18.52 -24.06
CA ARG A 48 9.27 17.61 -23.90
C ARG A 48 9.84 16.33 -23.27
N PRO A 49 9.26 15.83 -22.18
CA PRO A 49 9.57 14.49 -21.77
C PRO A 49 9.33 13.55 -22.96
N THR A 50 10.18 12.57 -23.15
CA THR A 50 9.99 11.50 -24.15
C THR A 50 8.68 10.75 -23.92
N TYR A 51 8.18 10.83 -22.68
CA TYR A 51 6.87 10.41 -22.22
C TYR A 51 6.02 11.65 -21.93
N ASN A 52 4.83 11.69 -22.52
CA ASN A 52 3.90 12.80 -22.34
C ASN A 52 3.25 12.74 -20.94
N PRO A 53 3.39 13.79 -20.08
CA PRO A 53 2.68 13.85 -18.80
C PRO A 53 1.16 13.68 -18.93
N GLU A 54 0.56 14.08 -20.04
CA GLU A 54 -0.84 13.86 -20.38
C GLU A 54 -1.17 12.36 -20.46
N GLU A 55 -0.29 11.55 -21.06
CA GLU A 55 -0.46 10.09 -21.10
C GLU A 55 -0.37 9.47 -19.71
N ALA A 56 0.53 9.95 -18.85
CA ALA A 56 0.64 9.49 -17.47
C ALA A 56 -0.64 9.78 -16.66
N MET A 57 -1.20 10.98 -16.81
CA MET A 57 -2.45 11.36 -16.15
C MET A 57 -3.65 10.59 -16.70
N SER A 58 -3.69 10.36 -18.02
CA SER A 58 -4.70 9.55 -18.68
C SER A 58 -4.65 8.09 -18.22
N ALA A 59 -3.44 7.51 -18.12
CA ALA A 59 -3.25 6.16 -17.59
C ALA A 59 -3.69 6.05 -16.11
N TYR A 60 -3.43 7.06 -15.31
CA TYR A 60 -3.91 7.15 -13.93
C TYR A 60 -5.44 7.20 -13.86
N ALA A 61 -6.08 8.01 -14.69
CA ALA A 61 -7.53 8.14 -14.73
C ALA A 61 -8.23 6.91 -15.31
N GLY A 62 -7.61 6.23 -16.28
CA GLY A 62 -8.21 5.13 -17.04
C GLY A 62 -7.91 3.73 -16.52
N HIS A 63 -6.90 3.55 -15.64
CA HIS A 63 -6.45 2.24 -15.19
C HIS A 63 -6.63 2.06 -13.67
N GLY A 64 -7.66 1.30 -13.24
CA GLY A 64 -8.07 1.22 -11.84
C GLY A 64 -6.98 0.75 -10.87
N TYR A 65 -6.11 -0.19 -11.28
CA TYR A 65 -5.02 -0.66 -10.41
C TYR A 65 -3.91 0.38 -10.26
N THR A 66 -3.59 1.13 -11.32
CA THR A 66 -2.65 2.25 -11.27
C THR A 66 -3.19 3.35 -10.36
N TYR A 67 -4.47 3.68 -10.52
CA TYR A 67 -5.15 4.64 -9.65
C TYR A 67 -5.05 4.22 -8.18
N ALA A 68 -5.43 2.98 -7.85
CA ALA A 68 -5.38 2.47 -6.49
C ALA A 68 -3.96 2.52 -5.89
N ALA A 69 -2.94 2.10 -6.64
CA ALA A 69 -1.55 2.09 -6.17
C ALA A 69 -1.01 3.52 -5.92
N VAL A 70 -1.23 4.43 -6.86
CA VAL A 70 -0.73 5.81 -6.74
C VAL A 70 -1.49 6.58 -5.68
N SER A 71 -2.84 6.50 -5.65
CA SER A 71 -3.67 7.15 -4.62
C SER A 71 -3.29 6.66 -3.23
N ARG A 72 -3.16 5.34 -3.02
CA ARG A 72 -2.74 4.79 -1.74
C ARG A 72 -1.40 5.36 -1.28
N ALA A 73 -0.40 5.37 -2.17
CA ALA A 73 0.92 5.89 -1.84
C ALA A 73 0.91 7.39 -1.51
N SER A 74 0.11 8.17 -2.23
CA SER A 74 0.02 9.61 -2.05
C SER A 74 -0.72 9.99 -0.78
N GLN A 75 -1.83 9.29 -0.48
CA GLN A 75 -2.63 9.50 0.73
C GLN A 75 -1.86 9.13 2.00
N ASP A 76 -1.16 7.99 2.00
CA ASP A 76 -0.37 7.56 3.14
C ASP A 76 0.75 8.57 3.48
N LEU A 77 1.41 9.16 2.47
CA LEU A 77 2.40 10.22 2.70
C LEU A 77 1.77 11.55 3.13
N ALA A 78 0.65 11.93 2.51
CA ALA A 78 -0.05 13.17 2.85
C ALA A 78 -0.61 13.16 4.28
N ALA A 79 -0.97 11.97 4.80
CA ALA A 79 -1.48 11.78 6.16
C ALA A 79 -0.40 11.92 7.25
N LEU A 80 0.87 11.78 6.89
CA LEU A 80 1.95 11.90 7.89
C LEU A 80 2.07 13.33 8.40
N PRO A 81 2.27 13.51 9.71
CA PRO A 81 2.59 14.81 10.28
C PRO A 81 3.87 15.38 9.66
N LEU A 82 3.88 16.67 9.39
CA LEU A 82 5.05 17.41 8.90
C LEU A 82 5.63 18.23 10.04
N ARG A 83 6.90 17.98 10.39
CA ARG A 83 7.62 18.67 11.47
C ARG A 83 8.57 19.70 10.87
N LEU A 84 8.58 20.91 11.41
CA LEU A 84 9.57 21.94 11.10
C LEU A 84 10.69 21.89 12.13
N LEU A 85 11.91 21.77 11.65
CA LEU A 85 13.12 21.66 12.48
C LEU A 85 14.06 22.82 12.15
N LYS A 86 14.75 23.35 13.16
CA LYS A 86 15.69 24.46 13.00
C LYS A 86 17.08 24.10 13.49
N GLY A 87 18.08 24.53 12.74
CA GLY A 87 19.50 24.43 13.08
C GLY A 87 20.09 23.02 12.98
N LYS A 88 21.36 22.90 13.36
CA LYS A 88 22.09 21.62 13.36
C LYS A 88 21.57 20.64 14.40
N ASP A 89 21.08 21.16 15.52
CA ASP A 89 20.56 20.37 16.63
C ASP A 89 19.11 19.92 16.38
N ARG A 90 18.52 20.32 15.24
CA ARG A 90 17.18 19.89 14.78
C ARG A 90 16.08 20.15 15.81
N VAL A 91 16.11 21.35 16.38
CA VAL A 91 15.11 21.75 17.38
C VAL A 91 13.75 21.89 16.70
N LEU A 92 12.72 21.27 17.29
CA LEU A 92 11.35 21.37 16.80
C LEU A 92 10.83 22.81 16.92
N VAL A 93 10.28 23.33 15.84
CA VAL A 93 9.63 24.64 15.78
C VAL A 93 8.13 24.42 15.65
N GLU A 94 7.38 24.83 16.66
CA GLU A 94 5.92 24.62 16.73
C GLU A 94 5.10 25.79 16.17
N ASP A 95 5.66 26.99 16.19
CA ASP A 95 4.99 28.22 15.73
C ASP A 95 5.88 28.94 14.70
N HIS A 96 5.47 28.92 13.43
CA HIS A 96 6.15 29.62 12.35
C HIS A 96 5.20 29.81 11.15
N PRO A 97 5.19 30.99 10.49
CA PRO A 97 4.29 31.27 9.36
C PRO A 97 4.34 30.25 8.21
N VAL A 98 5.47 29.58 8.02
CA VAL A 98 5.58 28.53 6.98
C VAL A 98 4.78 27.27 7.34
N ILE A 99 4.54 26.99 8.64
CA ILE A 99 3.70 25.87 9.08
C ILE A 99 2.25 26.15 8.67
N ASP A 100 1.77 27.36 8.92
CA ASP A 100 0.42 27.78 8.52
C ASP A 100 0.28 27.73 6.99
N LEU A 101 1.30 28.19 6.25
CA LEU A 101 1.33 28.10 4.80
C LEU A 101 1.27 26.64 4.29
N MET A 102 1.95 25.71 4.96
CA MET A 102 1.91 24.29 4.58
C MET A 102 0.60 23.61 4.97
N ASN A 103 -0.08 24.10 6.00
CA ASN A 103 -1.39 23.61 6.43
C ASN A 103 -2.53 24.20 5.61
N GLN A 104 -2.40 25.44 5.17
CA GLN A 104 -3.36 26.15 4.32
C GLN A 104 -2.63 26.84 3.13
N PRO A 105 -2.24 26.09 2.10
CA PRO A 105 -1.47 26.61 0.95
C PRO A 105 -2.18 27.72 0.20
N SER A 106 -3.51 27.60 0.06
CA SER A 106 -4.36 28.61 -0.58
C SER A 106 -5.77 28.59 0.04
N SER A 107 -6.62 29.53 -0.33
CA SER A 107 -7.99 29.63 0.21
C SER A 107 -8.85 28.39 -0.04
N ASN A 108 -8.58 27.63 -1.10
CA ASN A 108 -9.41 26.51 -1.57
C ASN A 108 -8.73 25.14 -1.44
N VAL A 109 -7.48 25.08 -0.98
CA VAL A 109 -6.70 23.85 -0.91
C VAL A 109 -6.07 23.75 0.46
N ASP A 110 -6.40 22.70 1.21
CA ASP A 110 -5.77 22.38 2.48
C ASP A 110 -4.41 21.69 2.30
N GLY A 111 -3.64 21.62 3.37
CA GLY A 111 -2.30 21.05 3.32
C GLY A 111 -2.29 19.53 3.02
N TYR A 112 -3.33 18.79 3.41
CA TYR A 112 -3.41 17.37 3.09
C TYR A 112 -3.57 17.16 1.58
N LEU A 113 -4.60 17.79 0.98
CA LEU A 113 -4.86 17.71 -0.46
C LEU A 113 -3.66 18.18 -1.28
N PHE A 114 -3.01 19.25 -0.85
CA PHE A 114 -1.82 19.79 -1.51
C PHE A 114 -0.68 18.76 -1.53
N ARG A 115 -0.37 18.14 -0.40
CA ARG A 115 0.67 17.11 -0.29
C ARG A 115 0.32 15.86 -1.10
N GLU A 116 -0.95 15.42 -1.06
CA GLU A 116 -1.44 14.30 -1.87
C GLU A 116 -1.25 14.56 -3.37
N GLN A 117 -1.63 15.73 -3.86
CA GLN A 117 -1.46 16.12 -5.26
C GLN A 117 0.01 16.16 -5.69
N LEU A 118 0.90 16.76 -4.89
CA LEU A 118 2.34 16.82 -5.21
C LEU A 118 2.98 15.42 -5.22
N CYS A 119 2.58 14.54 -4.30
CA CYS A 119 3.04 13.17 -4.27
C CYS A 119 2.56 12.40 -5.51
N THR A 120 1.30 12.58 -5.89
CA THR A 120 0.71 11.99 -7.10
C THR A 120 1.47 12.42 -8.34
N ASP A 121 1.73 13.71 -8.50
CA ASP A 121 2.51 14.25 -9.61
C ASP A 121 3.90 13.64 -9.68
N LEU A 122 4.58 13.59 -8.55
CA LEU A 122 5.94 13.04 -8.45
C LEU A 122 5.99 11.54 -8.81
N ILE A 123 4.99 10.77 -8.39
CA ILE A 123 4.92 9.34 -8.74
C ILE A 123 4.61 9.16 -10.23
N LEU A 124 3.63 9.88 -10.75
CA LEU A 124 3.17 9.71 -12.12
C LEU A 124 4.18 10.21 -13.16
N THR A 125 4.65 11.45 -12.97
CA THR A 125 5.45 12.16 -13.99
C THR A 125 6.92 12.29 -13.62
N GLY A 126 7.29 11.97 -12.38
CA GLY A 126 8.63 12.22 -11.86
C GLY A 126 8.89 13.68 -11.51
N ASN A 127 7.92 14.58 -11.68
CA ASN A 127 8.05 16.01 -11.50
C ASN A 127 6.85 16.56 -10.73
N CYS A 128 7.09 17.53 -9.86
CA CYS A 128 6.05 18.34 -9.25
C CYS A 128 6.52 19.79 -9.15
N TYR A 129 5.60 20.73 -9.29
CA TYR A 129 5.92 22.15 -9.37
C TYR A 129 5.04 22.94 -8.41
N ILE A 130 5.68 23.83 -7.64
CA ILE A 130 5.02 24.71 -6.69
C ILE A 130 5.31 26.14 -7.07
N LEU A 131 4.29 26.92 -7.37
CA LEU A 131 4.40 28.36 -7.61
C LEU A 131 4.28 29.10 -6.29
N LEU A 132 5.23 29.98 -6.02
CA LEU A 132 5.24 30.87 -4.87
C LEU A 132 4.56 32.19 -5.23
N LEU A 133 3.51 32.55 -4.49
CA LEU A 133 2.77 33.81 -4.68
C LEU A 133 3.10 34.80 -3.54
N GLY A 134 2.99 36.08 -3.83
CA GLY A 134 3.40 37.16 -2.91
C GLY A 134 4.88 37.51 -3.03
N GLN A 135 5.54 37.79 -1.92
CA GLN A 135 6.98 38.08 -1.92
C GLN A 135 7.77 36.79 -2.10
N THR A 136 8.89 36.86 -2.85
CA THR A 136 9.67 35.67 -3.19
C THR A 136 10.37 35.04 -1.95
N ASP A 137 10.77 35.87 -1.01
CA ASP A 137 11.44 35.51 0.24
C ASP A 137 10.46 35.16 1.38
N LYS A 138 9.20 35.61 1.29
CA LYS A 138 8.13 35.31 2.25
C LYS A 138 6.81 35.10 1.50
N PRO A 139 6.62 33.97 0.80
CA PRO A 139 5.41 33.71 0.07
C PRO A 139 4.19 33.66 1.00
N THR A 140 3.11 34.29 0.57
CA THR A 140 1.84 34.32 1.31
C THR A 140 0.89 33.20 0.92
N SER A 141 1.09 32.61 -0.26
CA SER A 141 0.34 31.47 -0.76
C SER A 141 1.22 30.63 -1.69
N ILE A 142 0.93 29.36 -1.80
CA ILE A 142 1.59 28.44 -2.72
C ILE A 142 0.56 27.68 -3.54
N VAL A 143 0.86 27.45 -4.80
CA VAL A 143 -0.07 26.81 -5.74
C VAL A 143 0.65 25.71 -6.50
N ARG A 144 0.01 24.54 -6.61
CA ARG A 144 0.48 23.47 -7.48
C ARG A 144 0.32 23.90 -8.96
N LEU A 145 1.38 23.76 -9.74
CA LEU A 145 1.30 23.83 -11.20
C LEU A 145 1.20 22.40 -11.74
N HIS A 146 0.16 22.13 -12.51
CA HIS A 146 -0.08 20.78 -13.06
C HIS A 146 1.04 20.42 -14.05
N PRO A 147 1.76 19.29 -13.88
CA PRO A 147 2.95 18.97 -14.68
C PRO A 147 2.71 18.90 -16.18
N GLU A 148 1.52 18.51 -16.60
CA GLU A 148 1.08 18.47 -17.99
C GLU A 148 1.19 19.84 -18.69
N ASN A 149 0.93 20.90 -17.93
CA ASN A 149 0.89 22.26 -18.43
C ASN A 149 2.22 23.01 -18.27
N VAL A 150 3.24 22.38 -17.65
CA VAL A 150 4.55 23.02 -17.43
C VAL A 150 5.55 22.61 -18.51
N ARG A 151 6.26 23.60 -19.05
CA ARG A 151 7.44 23.41 -19.91
C ARG A 151 8.61 24.18 -19.32
N ILE A 152 9.80 23.61 -19.39
CA ILE A 152 11.02 24.26 -18.90
C ILE A 152 11.73 24.92 -20.10
N SER A 153 11.94 26.22 -20.03
CA SER A 153 12.81 26.94 -20.96
C SER A 153 14.22 26.99 -20.41
N THR A 154 15.20 26.64 -21.22
CA THR A 154 16.62 26.56 -20.83
C THR A 154 17.48 27.42 -21.71
N ASN A 155 18.59 27.88 -21.15
CA ASN A 155 19.69 28.53 -21.87
C ASN A 155 21.00 27.81 -21.54
N GLN A 156 22.13 28.34 -21.99
CA GLN A 156 23.46 27.77 -21.74
C GLN A 156 23.85 27.72 -20.24
N THR A 157 23.20 28.52 -19.40
CA THR A 157 23.49 28.65 -17.98
C THR A 157 22.51 27.88 -17.08
N GLY A 158 21.45 27.28 -17.64
CA GLY A 158 20.47 26.51 -16.88
C GLY A 158 19.01 26.84 -17.21
N ILE A 159 18.13 26.74 -16.20
CA ILE A 159 16.70 27.02 -16.36
C ILE A 159 16.49 28.54 -16.45
N GLN A 160 15.92 29.00 -17.56
CA GLN A 160 15.58 30.39 -17.79
C GLN A 160 14.19 30.76 -17.26
N ALA A 161 13.20 29.89 -17.51
CA ALA A 161 11.83 30.11 -17.08
C ALA A 161 11.05 28.80 -17.07
N TYR A 162 9.99 28.77 -16.24
CA TYR A 162 8.94 27.76 -16.30
C TYR A 162 7.75 28.33 -17.06
N LEU A 163 7.43 27.74 -18.19
CA LEU A 163 6.32 28.14 -19.06
C LEU A 163 5.09 27.32 -18.68
N TYR A 164 4.05 27.99 -18.21
CA TYR A 164 2.80 27.35 -17.80
C TYR A 164 1.68 27.68 -18.77
N ASN A 165 0.99 26.66 -19.28
CA ASN A 165 -0.18 26.82 -20.12
C ASN A 165 -1.44 26.92 -19.26
N SER A 166 -2.02 28.10 -19.13
CA SER A 166 -3.27 28.33 -18.41
C SER A 166 -4.38 28.64 -19.41
N GLY A 167 -5.17 27.62 -19.75
CA GLY A 167 -6.31 27.76 -20.66
C GLY A 167 -5.95 28.30 -22.07
N GLY A 168 -4.79 27.90 -22.59
CA GLY A 168 -4.28 28.33 -23.90
C GLY A 168 -3.36 29.55 -23.86
N GLN A 169 -3.23 30.22 -22.73
CA GLN A 169 -2.27 31.31 -22.54
C GLN A 169 -1.00 30.79 -21.88
N MET A 170 0.16 31.04 -22.51
CA MET A 170 1.46 30.69 -21.94
C MET A 170 1.93 31.80 -21.01
N ILE A 171 2.16 31.45 -19.75
CA ILE A 171 2.68 32.34 -18.71
C ILE A 171 4.10 31.90 -18.37
N ALA A 172 5.05 32.83 -18.39
CA ALA A 172 6.44 32.55 -18.03
C ALA A 172 6.69 32.92 -16.55
N TYR A 173 7.07 31.98 -15.75
CA TYR A 173 7.48 32.19 -14.36
C TYR A 173 9.00 32.09 -14.23
N PRO A 174 9.66 33.06 -13.59
CA PRO A 174 11.10 32.99 -13.35
C PRO A 174 11.43 31.86 -12.36
N PRO A 175 12.65 31.29 -12.41
CA PRO A 175 13.02 30.13 -11.57
C PRO A 175 12.87 30.38 -10.06
N GLU A 176 13.02 31.60 -9.60
CA GLU A 176 12.92 31.98 -8.20
C GLU A 176 11.48 31.82 -7.65
N ARG A 177 10.49 31.84 -8.55
CA ARG A 177 9.07 31.69 -8.21
C ARG A 177 8.57 30.27 -8.22
N VAL A 178 9.34 29.32 -8.73
CA VAL A 178 8.90 27.95 -8.87
C VAL A 178 9.83 27.02 -8.11
N VAL A 179 9.29 26.28 -7.16
CA VAL A 179 10.01 25.18 -6.50
C VAL A 179 9.70 23.90 -7.27
N HIS A 180 10.73 23.35 -7.91
CA HIS A 180 10.62 22.16 -8.76
C HIS A 180 11.16 20.93 -8.02
N GLY A 181 10.28 20.02 -7.64
CA GLY A 181 10.61 18.69 -7.15
C GLY A 181 10.71 17.69 -8.29
N ARG A 182 11.81 16.92 -8.32
CA ARG A 182 12.02 15.92 -9.39
C ARG A 182 12.64 14.63 -8.86
N LEU A 183 12.30 13.52 -9.50
CA LEU A 183 12.99 12.25 -9.33
C LEU A 183 14.28 12.23 -10.16
N ALA A 184 15.12 11.23 -9.92
CA ALA A 184 16.31 11.03 -10.76
C ALA A 184 15.90 10.76 -12.21
N SER A 185 16.64 11.36 -13.15
CA SER A 185 16.52 11.11 -14.57
C SER A 185 17.71 10.28 -15.05
N TRP A 186 17.46 9.36 -15.96
CA TRP A 186 18.51 8.64 -16.69
C TRP A 186 18.88 9.33 -18.01
N LYS A 187 18.12 10.37 -18.37
CA LYS A 187 18.27 11.16 -19.61
C LYS A 187 19.45 12.11 -19.48
N SER A 188 20.01 12.50 -20.61
CA SER A 188 21.14 13.45 -20.68
C SER A 188 20.74 14.74 -21.40
N GLY A 189 21.53 15.78 -21.21
CA GLY A 189 21.29 17.07 -21.81
C GLY A 189 20.11 17.82 -21.18
N PRO A 190 19.34 18.62 -21.94
CA PRO A 190 18.22 19.38 -21.38
C PRO A 190 17.16 18.54 -20.70
N GLU A 191 16.97 17.28 -21.13
CA GLU A 191 16.00 16.35 -20.53
C GLU A 191 16.41 15.85 -19.13
N GLU A 192 17.66 16.02 -18.74
CA GLU A 192 18.13 15.76 -17.37
C GLU A 192 17.41 16.61 -16.32
N LEU A 193 16.87 17.76 -16.74
CA LEU A 193 16.10 18.66 -15.88
C LEU A 193 14.72 18.10 -15.51
N LEU A 194 14.24 17.07 -16.22
CA LEU A 194 12.98 16.40 -15.96
C LEU A 194 13.21 15.07 -15.29
N GLY A 195 12.51 14.83 -14.20
CA GLY A 195 12.50 13.52 -13.51
C GLY A 195 11.79 12.45 -14.33
N THR A 196 12.12 11.19 -14.08
CA THR A 196 11.43 10.02 -14.66
C THR A 196 10.40 9.50 -13.66
N GLY A 197 9.13 9.51 -14.04
CA GLY A 197 8.03 9.00 -13.23
C GLY A 197 7.90 7.48 -13.32
N ALA A 198 7.13 6.91 -12.40
CA ALA A 198 6.87 5.46 -12.35
C ALA A 198 6.10 4.97 -13.59
N ILE A 199 5.27 5.81 -14.18
CA ILE A 199 4.42 5.42 -15.31
C ILE A 199 5.19 5.39 -16.64
N GLU A 200 6.25 6.18 -16.77
CA GLU A 200 7.05 6.22 -18.01
C GLU A 200 7.56 4.80 -18.43
N PRO A 201 8.20 4.02 -17.56
CA PRO A 201 8.61 2.66 -17.91
C PRO A 201 7.45 1.69 -18.11
N LEU A 202 6.27 1.96 -17.54
CA LEU A 202 5.08 1.10 -17.63
C LEU A 202 4.18 1.44 -18.82
N SER A 203 4.47 2.47 -19.59
CA SER A 203 3.58 2.99 -20.64
C SER A 203 3.14 1.93 -21.65
N ARG A 204 4.04 1.05 -22.04
CA ARG A 204 3.73 -0.04 -23.00
C ARG A 204 2.82 -1.10 -22.40
N GLU A 205 3.10 -1.55 -21.17
CA GLU A 205 2.29 -2.55 -20.47
C GLU A 205 0.88 -2.01 -20.17
N LEU A 206 0.79 -0.74 -19.72
CA LEU A 206 -0.49 -0.08 -19.48
C LEU A 206 -1.32 0.05 -20.75
N THR A 207 -0.71 0.49 -21.85
CA THR A 207 -1.38 0.59 -23.15
C THR A 207 -1.86 -0.79 -23.63
N ALA A 208 -1.04 -1.81 -23.48
CA ALA A 208 -1.40 -3.18 -23.84
C ALA A 208 -2.56 -3.71 -23.00
N ASP A 209 -2.55 -3.48 -21.67
CA ASP A 209 -3.66 -3.90 -20.79
C ASP A 209 -4.96 -3.14 -21.09
N ILE A 210 -4.91 -1.82 -21.30
CA ILE A 210 -6.09 -1.01 -21.67
C ILE A 210 -6.66 -1.49 -23.02
N ASN A 211 -5.81 -1.71 -24.03
CA ASN A 211 -6.26 -2.20 -25.32
C ASN A 211 -6.87 -3.60 -25.22
N SER A 212 -6.31 -4.47 -24.39
CA SER A 212 -6.85 -5.80 -24.11
C SER A 212 -8.22 -5.72 -23.45
N GLN A 213 -8.40 -4.83 -22.46
CA GLN A 213 -9.68 -4.58 -21.80
C GLN A 213 -10.73 -4.06 -22.79
N ASN A 214 -10.37 -3.12 -23.65
CA ASN A 214 -11.25 -2.58 -24.69
C ASN A 214 -11.67 -3.69 -25.67
N LEU A 215 -10.73 -4.54 -26.11
CA LEU A 215 -11.02 -5.65 -27.00
C LEU A 215 -11.99 -6.67 -26.37
N VAL A 216 -11.80 -7.01 -25.09
CA VAL A 216 -12.71 -7.90 -24.35
C VAL A 216 -14.08 -7.25 -24.19
N SER A 217 -14.14 -5.96 -23.82
CA SER A 217 -15.38 -5.20 -23.69
C SER A 217 -16.13 -5.12 -25.00
N GLU A 218 -15.47 -4.77 -26.11
CA GLU A 218 -16.05 -4.74 -27.43
C GLU A 218 -16.50 -6.12 -27.92
N SER A 219 -15.72 -7.16 -27.61
CA SER A 219 -16.10 -8.55 -27.94
C SER A 219 -17.36 -8.97 -27.21
N SER A 220 -17.48 -8.60 -25.93
CA SER A 220 -18.66 -8.88 -25.11
C SER A 220 -19.88 -8.07 -25.56
N ALA A 221 -19.68 -6.81 -25.96
CA ALA A 221 -20.73 -5.93 -26.43
C ALA A 221 -21.24 -6.30 -27.84
N LYS A 222 -20.36 -6.78 -28.70
CA LYS A 222 -20.69 -7.15 -30.10
C LYS A 222 -21.10 -8.62 -30.21
N ALA A 223 -21.78 -9.21 -29.25
CA ALA A 223 -22.27 -10.59 -29.26
C ALA A 223 -21.60 -11.43 -30.38
N ARG A 224 -20.38 -11.92 -30.15
CA ARG A 224 -19.73 -12.85 -31.10
C ARG A 224 -20.64 -14.04 -31.26
N PRO A 225 -20.81 -14.58 -32.46
CA PRO A 225 -21.54 -15.82 -32.59
C PRO A 225 -20.82 -16.88 -31.75
N ASP A 226 -21.52 -17.41 -30.75
CA ASP A 226 -20.96 -18.45 -29.87
C ASP A 226 -20.78 -19.78 -30.60
N LEU A 227 -21.43 -19.90 -31.75
CA LEU A 227 -21.49 -21.11 -32.56
C LEU A 227 -21.36 -20.78 -34.03
N LEU A 228 -20.54 -21.56 -34.72
CA LEU A 228 -20.54 -21.66 -36.17
C LEU A 228 -21.38 -22.88 -36.56
N ILE A 229 -22.45 -22.64 -37.30
CA ILE A 229 -23.33 -23.69 -37.82
C ILE A 229 -23.10 -23.77 -39.32
N SER A 230 -22.57 -24.88 -39.79
CA SER A 230 -22.29 -25.13 -41.19
C SER A 230 -22.93 -26.47 -41.65
N PRO A 231 -23.24 -26.65 -42.94
CA PRO A 231 -23.64 -27.97 -43.44
C PRO A 231 -22.48 -28.96 -43.28
N LYS A 232 -22.80 -30.19 -42.86
CA LYS A 232 -21.80 -31.26 -42.67
C LYS A 232 -21.16 -31.71 -43.98
N ASP A 233 -21.92 -31.62 -45.07
CA ASP A 233 -21.37 -31.90 -46.41
C ASP A 233 -20.93 -30.57 -47.06
N PRO A 234 -19.65 -30.40 -47.41
CA PRO A 234 -19.17 -29.20 -48.09
C PRO A 234 -19.82 -28.92 -49.45
N ALA A 235 -20.46 -29.94 -50.06
CA ALA A 235 -21.22 -29.78 -51.28
C ALA A 235 -22.63 -29.19 -51.08
N ASP A 236 -23.12 -29.20 -49.84
CA ASP A 236 -24.44 -28.67 -49.47
C ASP A 236 -24.32 -27.17 -49.22
N ILE A 237 -24.75 -26.37 -50.18
CA ILE A 237 -24.76 -24.90 -50.04
C ILE A 237 -26.14 -24.46 -49.59
N TRP A 238 -26.24 -24.02 -48.31
CA TRP A 238 -27.51 -23.43 -47.83
C TRP A 238 -27.86 -22.12 -48.53
N GLY A 239 -29.08 -22.04 -49.01
CA GLY A 239 -29.61 -20.83 -49.63
C GLY A 239 -29.66 -19.65 -48.62
N PRO A 240 -29.82 -18.42 -49.13
CA PRO A 240 -29.90 -17.23 -48.28
C PRO A 240 -31.06 -17.27 -47.29
N GLU A 241 -32.16 -17.92 -47.62
CA GLU A 241 -33.37 -18.06 -46.78
C GLU A 241 -33.09 -18.99 -45.59
N THR A 242 -32.54 -20.18 -45.84
CA THR A 242 -32.17 -21.17 -44.82
C THR A 242 -31.19 -20.56 -43.82
N ARG A 243 -30.19 -19.82 -44.31
CA ARG A 243 -29.23 -19.12 -43.41
C ARG A 243 -29.91 -18.07 -42.53
N ARG A 244 -30.91 -17.33 -43.03
CA ARG A 244 -31.69 -16.35 -42.28
C ARG A 244 -32.58 -17.02 -41.25
N GLU A 245 -33.24 -18.11 -41.57
CA GLU A 245 -34.08 -18.87 -40.66
C GLU A 245 -33.27 -19.44 -39.49
N ILE A 246 -32.16 -20.10 -39.76
CA ILE A 246 -31.27 -20.61 -38.73
C ILE A 246 -30.77 -19.48 -37.83
N ALA A 247 -30.36 -18.35 -38.39
CA ALA A 247 -29.89 -17.21 -37.62
C ALA A 247 -31.01 -16.54 -36.77
N GLN A 248 -32.27 -16.54 -37.25
CA GLN A 248 -33.39 -16.04 -36.48
C GLN A 248 -33.80 -16.97 -35.36
N GLU A 249 -33.80 -18.28 -35.58
CA GLU A 249 -34.06 -19.25 -34.53
C GLU A 249 -32.99 -19.25 -33.45
N TYR A 250 -31.73 -19.18 -33.85
CA TYR A 250 -30.61 -19.05 -32.89
C TYR A 250 -30.77 -17.79 -32.02
N ARG A 251 -31.11 -16.65 -32.62
CA ARG A 251 -31.35 -15.40 -31.85
C ARG A 251 -32.52 -15.51 -30.87
N LYS A 252 -33.59 -16.19 -31.26
CA LYS A 252 -34.75 -16.42 -30.37
C LYS A 252 -34.38 -17.31 -29.18
N LEU A 253 -33.56 -18.32 -29.41
CA LEU A 253 -33.14 -19.26 -28.38
C LEU A 253 -32.06 -18.67 -27.45
N SER A 254 -31.13 -17.88 -27.98
CA SER A 254 -30.13 -17.14 -27.17
C SER A 254 -30.76 -16.15 -26.19
N ALA A 255 -31.93 -15.62 -26.50
CA ALA A 255 -32.68 -14.71 -25.63
C ALA A 255 -33.50 -15.42 -24.53
N GLY A 256 -33.79 -16.74 -24.67
CA GLY A 256 -34.74 -17.45 -23.80
C GLY A 256 -34.27 -18.76 -23.19
N GLY A 257 -33.07 -19.24 -23.50
CA GLY A 257 -32.55 -20.52 -23.03
C GLY A 257 -33.35 -21.73 -23.53
N GLY A 258 -32.88 -22.43 -24.54
CA GLY A 258 -33.52 -23.62 -25.10
C GLY A 258 -32.59 -24.39 -26.02
N ALA A 259 -32.98 -25.61 -26.44
CA ALA A 259 -32.23 -26.42 -27.38
C ALA A 259 -32.66 -26.09 -28.81
N MET A 260 -31.72 -25.83 -29.70
CA MET A 260 -31.93 -25.69 -31.13
C MET A 260 -31.95 -27.06 -31.77
N VAL A 261 -33.04 -27.42 -32.44
CA VAL A 261 -33.13 -28.67 -33.22
C VAL A 261 -33.06 -28.32 -34.71
N LEU A 262 -32.01 -28.73 -35.37
CA LEU A 262 -31.81 -28.54 -36.80
C LEU A 262 -32.36 -29.75 -37.57
N SER A 263 -33.22 -29.51 -38.55
CA SER A 263 -33.66 -30.54 -39.47
C SER A 263 -32.65 -30.67 -40.61
N GLY A 264 -31.59 -31.47 -40.40
CA GLY A 264 -30.58 -31.72 -41.42
C GLY A 264 -29.21 -32.05 -40.79
N LEU A 265 -28.27 -32.54 -41.61
CA LEU A 265 -26.90 -32.78 -41.21
C LEU A 265 -26.16 -31.42 -41.09
N ALA A 266 -26.14 -30.85 -39.90
CA ALA A 266 -25.37 -29.64 -39.60
C ALA A 266 -24.20 -29.98 -38.68
N GLU A 267 -23.08 -29.35 -38.91
CA GLU A 267 -21.93 -29.35 -38.03
C GLU A 267 -21.96 -28.05 -37.18
N VAL A 268 -21.87 -28.23 -35.88
CA VAL A 268 -21.90 -27.12 -34.93
C VAL A 268 -20.55 -27.03 -34.25
N GLU A 269 -19.77 -26.07 -34.64
CA GLU A 269 -18.53 -25.75 -33.95
C GLU A 269 -18.77 -24.65 -32.88
N PRO A 270 -18.60 -24.96 -31.61
CA PRO A 270 -18.57 -23.91 -30.63
C PRO A 270 -17.34 -23.06 -30.88
N LEU A 271 -17.54 -21.76 -31.12
CA LEU A 271 -16.48 -20.78 -31.11
C LEU A 271 -16.08 -20.51 -29.64
N GLN A 272 -15.50 -21.54 -29.02
CA GLN A 272 -15.05 -21.47 -27.63
C GLN A 272 -14.09 -20.29 -27.46
N LEU A 273 -14.13 -19.71 -26.27
CA LEU A 273 -13.09 -18.85 -25.72
C LEU A 273 -11.73 -19.43 -26.09
N SER A 274 -11.05 -18.77 -27.00
CA SER A 274 -9.78 -19.27 -27.52
C SER A 274 -8.73 -19.25 -26.38
N PRO A 275 -7.64 -20.03 -26.47
CA PRO A 275 -6.50 -19.94 -25.55
C PRO A 275 -6.02 -18.50 -25.31
N ARG A 276 -6.28 -17.57 -26.23
CA ARG A 276 -6.02 -16.14 -26.09
C ARG A 276 -6.72 -15.50 -24.90
N GLU A 277 -7.90 -15.96 -24.48
CA GLU A 277 -8.59 -15.35 -23.33
C GLU A 277 -7.99 -15.75 -22.00
N MET A 278 -7.41 -16.94 -21.89
CA MET A 278 -6.59 -17.33 -20.74
C MET A 278 -5.27 -16.53 -20.71
N GLU A 279 -4.69 -16.21 -21.86
CA GLU A 279 -3.50 -15.35 -21.97
C GLU A 279 -3.80 -13.91 -21.48
N TYR A 280 -5.03 -13.41 -21.66
CA TYR A 280 -5.41 -12.06 -21.12
C TYR A 280 -5.43 -11.99 -19.60
N VAL A 281 -5.91 -13.03 -18.93
CA VAL A 281 -5.92 -13.07 -17.46
C VAL A 281 -4.49 -13.05 -16.92
N GLU A 282 -3.60 -13.81 -17.53
CA GLU A 282 -2.18 -13.85 -17.15
C GLU A 282 -1.47 -12.51 -17.47
N ALA A 283 -1.72 -11.94 -18.64
CA ALA A 283 -1.17 -10.63 -19.01
C ALA A 283 -1.61 -9.53 -18.02
N ARG A 284 -2.87 -9.54 -17.60
CA ARG A 284 -3.36 -8.61 -16.56
C ARG A 284 -2.73 -8.84 -15.18
N ARG A 285 -2.44 -10.10 -14.83
CA ARG A 285 -1.69 -10.41 -13.62
C ARG A 285 -0.28 -9.84 -13.68
N MET A 286 0.42 -10.06 -14.80
CA MET A 286 1.76 -9.52 -15.03
C MET A 286 1.77 -7.98 -15.01
N ALA A 287 0.78 -7.33 -15.62
CA ALA A 287 0.66 -5.87 -15.58
C ALA A 287 0.49 -5.35 -14.13
N ARG A 288 -0.33 -6.02 -13.31
CA ARG A 288 -0.48 -5.66 -11.88
C ARG A 288 0.81 -5.85 -11.10
N GLU A 289 1.54 -6.92 -11.35
CA GLU A 289 2.84 -7.17 -10.72
C GLU A 289 3.87 -6.11 -11.13
N SER A 290 3.91 -5.73 -12.41
CA SER A 290 4.77 -4.65 -12.92
C SER A 290 4.44 -3.30 -12.28
N ILE A 291 3.16 -2.94 -12.19
CA ILE A 291 2.70 -1.71 -11.52
C ILE A 291 3.10 -1.73 -10.03
N SER A 292 2.89 -2.85 -9.33
CA SER A 292 3.30 -3.01 -7.94
C SER A 292 4.81 -2.85 -7.77
N ALA A 293 5.60 -3.44 -8.63
CA ALA A 293 7.06 -3.38 -8.58
C ALA A 293 7.58 -1.95 -8.80
N VAL A 294 7.05 -1.24 -9.80
CA VAL A 294 7.50 0.11 -10.16
C VAL A 294 6.98 1.15 -9.17
N THR A 295 5.73 1.04 -8.74
CA THR A 295 5.15 1.95 -7.72
C THR A 295 5.63 1.62 -6.31
N GLY A 296 6.16 0.42 -6.07
CA GLY A 296 6.55 -0.06 -4.74
C GLY A 296 5.35 -0.24 -3.80
N VAL A 297 4.14 -0.42 -4.36
CA VAL A 297 2.91 -0.67 -3.60
C VAL A 297 2.50 -2.13 -3.81
N PRO A 298 2.75 -3.02 -2.85
CA PRO A 298 2.43 -4.43 -3.00
C PRO A 298 0.91 -4.68 -2.97
N PRO A 299 0.43 -5.76 -3.60
CA PRO A 299 -1.00 -6.08 -3.65
C PRO A 299 -1.68 -6.17 -2.28
N SER A 300 -0.97 -6.65 -1.25
CA SER A 300 -1.49 -6.75 0.12
C SER A 300 -1.86 -5.39 0.73
N VAL A 301 -1.13 -4.32 0.41
CA VAL A 301 -1.43 -2.96 0.87
C VAL A 301 -2.68 -2.40 0.19
N LEU A 302 -3.04 -2.94 -0.97
CA LEU A 302 -4.27 -2.60 -1.70
C LEU A 302 -5.47 -3.48 -1.31
N GLY A 303 -5.35 -4.30 -0.25
CA GLY A 303 -6.43 -5.19 0.20
C GLY A 303 -6.59 -6.45 -0.65
N LEU A 304 -5.63 -6.77 -1.53
CA LEU A 304 -5.64 -8.01 -2.29
C LEU A 304 -5.01 -9.14 -1.48
N PRO A 305 -5.45 -10.41 -1.70
CA PRO A 305 -4.95 -11.54 -0.92
C PRO A 305 -3.42 -11.65 -0.93
N ALA A 306 -2.82 -11.78 0.25
CA ALA A 306 -1.42 -12.14 0.43
C ALA A 306 -1.30 -13.63 0.76
N ALA A 307 -0.12 -14.23 0.50
CA ALA A 307 0.09 -15.66 0.69
C ALA A 307 -0.04 -16.08 2.17
N ASN A 308 0.45 -15.25 3.11
CA ASN A 308 0.34 -15.45 4.56
C ASN A 308 0.61 -14.15 5.31
N TYR A 309 0.37 -14.14 6.64
CA TYR A 309 0.55 -12.98 7.51
C TYR A 309 1.99 -12.45 7.55
N ALA A 310 2.98 -13.34 7.68
CA ALA A 310 4.39 -12.95 7.73
C ALA A 310 4.83 -12.24 6.45
N THR A 311 4.41 -12.76 5.29
CA THR A 311 4.65 -12.13 3.98
C THR A 311 3.97 -10.76 3.90
N SER A 312 2.73 -10.64 4.39
CA SER A 312 2.00 -9.37 4.40
C SER A 312 2.71 -8.30 5.24
N ARG A 313 3.18 -8.66 6.45
CA ARG A 313 3.93 -7.76 7.32
C ARG A 313 5.23 -7.30 6.69
N GLN A 314 5.99 -8.23 6.09
CA GLN A 314 7.23 -7.88 5.38
C GLN A 314 6.95 -6.98 4.17
N GLN A 315 5.88 -7.22 3.43
CA GLN A 315 5.46 -6.36 2.32
C GLN A 315 5.07 -4.95 2.82
N ALA A 316 4.37 -4.84 3.94
CA ALA A 316 4.05 -3.55 4.56
C ALA A 316 5.31 -2.78 4.97
N LYS A 317 6.30 -3.45 5.59
CA LYS A 317 7.60 -2.85 5.93
C LYS A 317 8.35 -2.37 4.68
N ASN A 318 8.41 -3.20 3.65
CA ASN A 318 9.04 -2.85 2.37
C ASN A 318 8.35 -1.65 1.71
N TYR A 319 7.02 -1.63 1.71
CA TYR A 319 6.21 -0.51 1.23
C TYR A 319 6.58 0.79 1.94
N TRP A 320 6.55 0.80 3.27
CA TRP A 320 6.89 1.99 4.05
C TRP A 320 8.35 2.42 3.88
N THR A 321 9.27 1.47 3.67
CA THR A 321 10.67 1.79 3.33
C THR A 321 10.76 2.58 2.01
N VAL A 322 9.93 2.26 1.03
CA VAL A 322 9.83 3.05 -0.22
C VAL A 322 9.20 4.41 0.04
N GLN A 323 8.14 4.47 0.87
CA GLN A 323 7.47 5.73 1.21
C GLN A 323 8.39 6.70 1.98
N VAL A 324 9.24 6.21 2.87
CA VAL A 324 10.27 7.04 3.55
C VAL A 324 11.19 7.73 2.53
N LYS A 325 11.60 7.03 1.48
CA LYS A 325 12.44 7.63 0.42
C LYS A 325 11.71 8.70 -0.38
N ARG A 326 10.41 8.48 -0.68
CA ARG A 326 9.55 9.47 -1.33
C ARG A 326 9.29 10.68 -0.44
N GLY A 327 8.93 10.44 0.81
CA GLY A 327 8.71 11.50 1.79
C GLY A 327 9.95 12.37 1.98
N LYS A 328 11.15 11.77 1.96
CA LYS A 328 12.41 12.55 1.99
C LYS A 328 12.52 13.51 0.79
N ARG A 329 12.08 13.11 -0.41
CA ARG A 329 12.07 14.00 -1.59
C ARG A 329 11.09 15.17 -1.40
N LEU A 330 9.90 14.89 -0.88
CA LEU A 330 8.93 15.94 -0.57
C LEU A 330 9.41 16.85 0.56
N SER A 331 10.04 16.29 1.59
CA SER A 331 10.64 17.07 2.69
C SER A 331 11.71 18.05 2.18
N ILE A 332 12.55 17.63 1.23
CA ILE A 332 13.53 18.53 0.59
C ILE A 332 12.82 19.66 -0.16
N LEU A 333 11.74 19.35 -0.88
CA LEU A 333 10.95 20.33 -1.60
C LEU A 333 10.30 21.37 -0.66
N PHE A 334 9.70 20.89 0.43
CA PHE A 334 9.09 21.74 1.45
C PHE A 334 10.14 22.57 2.22
N SER A 335 11.31 21.98 2.48
CA SER A 335 12.44 22.70 3.08
C SER A 335 12.91 23.86 2.19
N ALA A 336 12.93 23.68 0.87
CA ALA A 336 13.27 24.77 -0.06
C ALA A 336 12.26 25.92 -0.02
N ILE A 337 11.01 25.66 0.39
CA ILE A 337 10.04 26.73 0.67
C ILE A 337 10.37 27.39 2.02
N ALA A 338 10.60 26.62 3.10
CA ALA A 338 10.88 27.13 4.43
C ALA A 338 12.18 27.98 4.46
N GLN A 339 13.18 27.55 3.71
CA GLN A 339 14.46 28.26 3.56
C GLN A 339 14.35 29.64 2.89
N ARG A 340 13.16 30.01 2.38
CA ARG A 340 12.88 31.38 1.96
C ARG A 340 12.76 32.34 3.15
N TRP A 341 12.39 31.84 4.33
CA TRP A 341 12.35 32.63 5.58
C TRP A 341 13.69 32.61 6.30
N GLU A 342 14.24 31.42 6.50
CA GLU A 342 15.49 31.20 7.23
C GLU A 342 16.21 29.97 6.66
N ASP A 343 17.50 30.10 6.36
CA ASP A 343 18.30 29.07 5.65
C ASP A 343 18.43 27.74 6.41
N ASP A 344 18.25 27.76 7.74
CA ASP A 344 18.42 26.60 8.62
C ASP A 344 17.12 25.85 8.95
N LEU A 345 16.01 26.22 8.32
CA LEU A 345 14.72 25.54 8.46
C LEU A 345 14.63 24.33 7.56
N VAL A 346 14.20 23.21 8.12
CA VAL A 346 14.04 21.94 7.42
C VAL A 346 12.72 21.29 7.79
N PHE A 347 11.94 20.89 6.77
CA PHE A 347 10.76 20.06 7.00
C PHE A 347 11.11 18.57 6.95
N GLU A 348 10.49 17.81 7.83
CA GLU A 348 10.54 16.35 7.83
C GLU A 348 9.19 15.74 8.10
N HIS A 349 8.91 14.60 7.42
CA HIS A 349 7.76 13.78 7.75
C HIS A 349 8.04 12.97 9.03
N ASP A 350 7.06 12.90 9.91
CA ASP A 350 7.12 12.08 11.11
C ASP A 350 6.60 10.67 10.84
N TYR A 351 7.47 9.69 10.98
CA TYR A 351 7.16 8.27 10.79
C TYR A 351 6.99 7.52 12.12
N SER A 352 7.01 8.20 13.26
CA SER A 352 6.97 7.57 14.59
C SER A 352 5.69 6.77 14.86
N ALA A 353 4.57 7.18 14.25
CA ALA A 353 3.29 6.48 14.36
C ALA A 353 3.09 5.36 13.32
N VAL A 354 4.08 5.10 12.45
CA VAL A 354 3.96 4.10 11.39
C VAL A 354 4.40 2.73 11.91
N GLU A 355 3.44 1.92 12.33
CA GLU A 355 3.66 0.61 12.96
C GLU A 355 4.60 -0.32 12.16
N PRO A 356 4.49 -0.51 10.82
CA PRO A 356 5.39 -1.39 10.07
C PRO A 356 6.86 -0.98 10.08
N LEU A 357 7.17 0.29 10.37
CA LEU A 357 8.53 0.81 10.49
C LEU A 357 9.08 0.69 11.92
N GLN A 358 8.19 0.52 12.90
CA GLN A 358 8.60 0.36 14.27
C GLN A 358 9.18 -1.04 14.47
N GLU A 359 10.17 -1.12 15.32
CA GLU A 359 10.68 -2.40 15.74
C GLU A 359 9.60 -3.13 16.54
N PRO A 360 9.38 -4.43 16.27
CA PRO A 360 8.43 -5.21 17.05
C PRO A 360 8.77 -5.14 18.54
N ARG A 361 7.78 -4.81 19.38
CA ARG A 361 7.97 -4.75 20.83
C ARG A 361 8.55 -6.06 21.39
N THR A 362 8.22 -7.18 20.77
CA THR A 362 8.81 -8.49 21.11
C THR A 362 10.31 -8.57 20.89
N GLU A 363 10.88 -7.91 19.87
CA GLU A 363 12.32 -7.84 19.65
C GLU A 363 13.01 -6.93 20.68
N GLN A 364 12.38 -5.80 21.04
CA GLN A 364 12.85 -4.92 22.09
C GLN A 364 12.86 -5.64 23.45
N LEU A 365 11.79 -6.37 23.77
CA LEU A 365 11.69 -7.17 25.00
C LEU A 365 12.71 -8.33 25.02
N ASN A 366 12.98 -8.94 23.87
CA ASN A 366 14.05 -9.95 23.78
C ASN A 366 15.42 -9.34 24.13
N ARG A 367 15.71 -8.11 23.68
CA ARG A 367 16.96 -7.43 24.06
C ARG A 367 16.97 -7.03 25.53
N VAL A 368 15.82 -6.53 26.06
CA VAL A 368 15.70 -6.31 27.51
C VAL A 368 16.03 -7.60 28.27
N SER A 369 15.48 -8.72 27.84
CA SER A 369 15.74 -10.03 28.44
C SER A 369 17.24 -10.40 28.36
N MET A 370 17.89 -10.14 27.23
CA MET A 370 19.32 -10.38 27.07
C MET A 370 20.18 -9.47 27.97
N HIS A 371 19.78 -8.21 28.14
CA HIS A 371 20.45 -7.28 29.08
C HIS A 371 20.35 -7.78 30.53
N ILE A 372 19.16 -8.24 30.94
CA ILE A 372 18.93 -8.79 32.27
C ILE A 372 19.76 -10.06 32.48
N LEU A 373 19.78 -10.98 31.49
CA LEU A 373 20.62 -12.20 31.56
C LEU A 373 22.11 -11.89 31.62
N ASN A 374 22.53 -10.75 31.10
CA ASN A 374 23.91 -10.28 31.18
C ASN A 374 24.21 -9.46 32.46
N GLY A 375 23.32 -9.46 33.46
CA GLY A 375 23.52 -8.82 34.74
C GLY A 375 23.12 -7.34 34.83
N VAL A 376 22.43 -6.80 33.81
CA VAL A 376 21.91 -5.44 33.87
C VAL A 376 20.59 -5.45 34.66
N SER A 377 20.42 -4.49 35.60
CA SER A 377 19.17 -4.40 36.34
C SER A 377 17.96 -4.21 35.41
N PRO A 378 16.78 -4.79 35.70
CA PRO A 378 15.61 -4.72 34.84
C PRO A 378 15.22 -3.30 34.45
N ARG A 379 15.19 -2.38 35.38
CA ARG A 379 14.87 -0.96 35.14
C ARG A 379 15.89 -0.28 34.22
N ALA A 380 17.19 -0.62 34.34
CA ALA A 380 18.23 -0.12 33.45
C ALA A 380 18.11 -0.74 32.05
N ALA A 381 17.78 -2.03 31.94
CA ALA A 381 17.57 -2.71 30.67
C ALA A 381 16.39 -2.11 29.88
N TYR A 382 15.28 -1.83 30.52
CA TYR A 382 14.15 -1.14 29.90
C TYR A 382 14.53 0.28 29.45
N LYS A 383 15.27 1.02 30.28
CA LYS A 383 15.74 2.36 29.94
C LYS A 383 16.72 2.35 28.76
N TYR A 384 17.60 1.34 28.65
CA TYR A 384 18.51 1.18 27.49
C TYR A 384 17.75 0.97 26.19
N GLU A 385 16.63 0.25 26.23
CA GLU A 385 15.78 0.00 25.06
C GLU A 385 14.72 1.09 24.84
N GLY A 386 14.72 2.17 25.65
CA GLY A 386 13.77 3.27 25.53
C GLY A 386 12.33 2.89 25.88
N LEU A 387 12.16 1.82 26.66
CA LEU A 387 10.86 1.32 27.12
C LEU A 387 10.53 1.84 28.52
N GLU A 388 9.25 2.07 28.79
CA GLU A 388 8.76 2.33 30.13
C GLU A 388 8.80 1.04 30.96
N TYR A 389 9.32 1.14 32.16
CA TYR A 389 9.34 0.02 33.10
C TYR A 389 7.93 -0.17 33.68
N PRO A 390 7.36 -1.40 33.63
CA PRO A 390 6.01 -1.65 34.15
C PRO A 390 5.96 -1.40 35.69
N GLU A 391 5.03 -0.55 36.14
CA GLU A 391 4.91 -0.17 37.56
C GLU A 391 4.43 -1.32 38.47
N ASP A 392 3.80 -2.35 37.89
CA ASP A 392 3.21 -3.48 38.59
C ASP A 392 4.23 -4.58 38.94
N ILE A 393 5.52 -4.37 38.63
CA ILE A 393 6.59 -5.35 38.86
C ILE A 393 7.49 -4.87 39.99
N ASP A 394 7.44 -5.57 41.12
CA ASP A 394 8.42 -5.35 42.21
C ASP A 394 9.83 -5.65 41.71
N GLU A 395 10.78 -4.74 41.96
CA GLU A 395 12.17 -4.96 41.60
C GLU A 395 12.73 -6.20 42.32
N PRO A 396 13.30 -7.17 41.62
CA PRO A 396 14.02 -8.25 42.29
C PRO A 396 15.23 -7.67 43.02
N ILE A 397 15.45 -8.15 44.25
CA ILE A 397 16.47 -7.70 45.18
C ILE A 397 17.86 -7.69 44.54
N ALA A 398 18.64 -6.66 44.85
CA ALA A 398 19.83 -6.21 44.14
C ALA A 398 21.11 -7.05 44.30
N ASP A 399 21.07 -8.33 44.67
CA ASP A 399 22.25 -9.19 44.76
C ASP A 399 22.19 -10.33 43.72
N TYR A 400 22.81 -10.06 42.58
CA TYR A 400 22.94 -11.01 41.48
C TYR A 400 24.08 -12.01 41.78
N ASN A 401 23.72 -13.17 42.32
CA ASN A 401 24.57 -14.38 42.38
C ASN A 401 23.97 -15.49 41.52
N ASP A 402 24.74 -16.53 41.19
CA ASP A 402 24.36 -17.62 40.24
C ASP A 402 23.02 -18.35 40.54
N GLU A 403 22.49 -18.29 41.78
CA GLU A 403 21.15 -18.72 42.15
C GLU A 403 20.05 -17.86 41.48
N THR A 404 20.35 -16.63 41.07
CA THR A 404 19.41 -15.65 40.50
C THR A 404 19.13 -15.86 39.00
N ALA A 405 19.84 -16.71 38.30
CA ALA A 405 19.57 -17.03 36.91
C ALA A 405 18.23 -17.77 36.74
N GLU A 406 17.82 -18.55 37.74
CA GLU A 406 16.53 -19.25 37.78
C GLU A 406 15.40 -18.28 38.14
N ASP A 407 15.67 -17.34 39.07
CA ASP A 407 14.78 -16.24 39.43
C ASP A 407 14.63 -15.24 38.27
N ALA A 408 15.73 -14.92 37.55
CA ALA A 408 15.67 -14.09 36.34
C ALA A 408 14.85 -14.72 35.22
N ARG A 409 14.94 -16.05 35.05
CA ARG A 409 14.08 -16.80 34.09
C ARG A 409 12.62 -16.80 34.51
N SER A 410 12.35 -16.96 35.80
CA SER A 410 11.00 -16.87 36.38
C SER A 410 10.44 -15.44 36.22
N TYR A 411 11.26 -14.43 36.49
CA TYR A 411 10.93 -13.02 36.34
C TYR A 411 10.67 -12.65 34.87
N LEU A 412 11.53 -13.08 33.92
CA LEU A 412 11.33 -12.91 32.49
C LEU A 412 10.06 -13.60 31.98
N ALA A 413 9.77 -14.80 32.48
CA ALA A 413 8.53 -15.51 32.18
C ALA A 413 7.30 -14.72 32.67
N ARG A 414 7.43 -14.03 33.83
CA ARG A 414 6.39 -13.19 34.41
C ARG A 414 6.19 -11.89 33.61
N ILE A 415 7.28 -11.22 33.20
CA ILE A 415 7.23 -10.05 32.29
C ILE A 415 6.60 -10.42 30.95
N TYR A 416 7.08 -11.50 30.32
CA TYR A 416 6.49 -12.01 29.07
C TYR A 416 5.00 -12.33 29.23
N SER A 417 4.60 -12.88 30.37
CA SER A 417 3.18 -13.16 30.64
C SER A 417 2.34 -11.91 30.88
N ILE A 418 2.90 -10.83 31.39
CA ILE A 418 2.18 -9.57 31.65
C ILE A 418 2.01 -8.74 30.38
N GLU A 419 3.05 -8.62 29.54
CA GLU A 419 3.00 -7.81 28.31
C GLU A 419 2.40 -8.54 27.11
N THR A 420 2.44 -9.87 27.06
CA THR A 420 1.71 -10.67 26.05
C THR A 420 0.28 -11.02 26.50
N ARG A 421 -0.16 -10.56 27.68
CA ARG A 421 -1.54 -10.70 28.11
C ARG A 421 -2.46 -9.73 27.31
N GLN A 422 -2.86 -10.16 26.16
CA GLN A 422 -4.30 -10.41 26.04
C GLN A 422 -4.62 -11.43 27.15
N ASP A 423 -5.42 -11.03 28.12
CA ASP A 423 -5.82 -11.92 29.21
C ASP A 423 -6.63 -13.08 28.63
N LEU A 424 -5.92 -14.13 28.20
CA LEU A 424 -6.49 -15.35 27.63
C LEU A 424 -7.06 -16.26 28.71
N SER A 425 -7.13 -15.80 29.97
CA SER A 425 -7.76 -16.48 31.09
C SER A 425 -9.28 -16.50 30.98
N THR A 426 -9.87 -15.48 30.33
CA THR A 426 -11.32 -15.37 30.19
C THR A 426 -11.83 -16.13 28.96
N TYR A 427 -13.03 -16.67 29.02
CA TYR A 427 -13.69 -17.36 27.90
C TYR A 427 -13.85 -16.44 26.67
N GLU A 428 -14.19 -15.17 26.87
CA GLU A 428 -14.39 -14.19 25.80
C GLU A 428 -13.10 -13.97 25.01
N ASN A 429 -11.97 -13.77 25.67
CA ASN A 429 -10.68 -13.55 25.04
C ASN A 429 -10.19 -14.78 24.25
N ARG A 430 -10.46 -16.00 24.75
CA ARG A 430 -10.18 -17.24 24.01
C ARG A 430 -11.06 -17.38 22.78
N ARG A 431 -12.32 -16.96 22.86
CA ARG A 431 -13.25 -16.93 21.74
C ARG A 431 -12.80 -15.94 20.66
N GLU A 432 -12.32 -14.75 21.04
CA GLU A 432 -11.72 -13.79 20.10
C GLU A 432 -10.48 -14.37 19.43
N ALA A 433 -9.59 -15.01 20.19
CA ALA A 433 -8.42 -15.69 19.68
C ALA A 433 -8.80 -16.76 18.63
N PHE A 434 -9.83 -17.55 18.86
CA PHE A 434 -10.35 -18.53 17.89
C PHE A 434 -10.92 -17.84 16.65
N ASN A 435 -11.71 -16.77 16.80
CA ASN A 435 -12.31 -16.04 15.70
C ASN A 435 -11.27 -15.31 14.83
N SER A 436 -10.09 -15.02 15.36
CA SER A 436 -8.98 -14.43 14.61
C SER A 436 -8.29 -15.40 13.65
N LEU A 437 -8.51 -16.70 13.79
CA LEU A 437 -7.94 -17.73 12.93
C LEU A 437 -8.71 -17.82 11.60
N ASN A 438 -8.03 -18.25 10.53
CA ASN A 438 -8.70 -18.53 9.28
C ASN A 438 -9.68 -19.70 9.38
N GLU A 439 -10.73 -19.71 8.55
CA GLU A 439 -11.81 -20.70 8.57
C GLU A 439 -11.32 -22.14 8.48
N ASN A 440 -10.25 -22.38 7.72
CA ASN A 440 -9.68 -23.72 7.56
C ASN A 440 -9.05 -24.23 8.87
N THR A 441 -8.31 -23.38 9.57
CA THR A 441 -7.72 -23.68 10.88
C THR A 441 -8.81 -23.89 11.94
N GLN A 442 -9.84 -23.03 11.97
CA GLN A 442 -10.98 -23.18 12.87
C GLN A 442 -11.66 -24.56 12.69
N THR A 443 -11.90 -24.95 11.44
CA THR A 443 -12.51 -26.24 11.09
C THR A 443 -11.65 -27.41 11.56
N VAL A 444 -10.34 -27.33 11.36
CA VAL A 444 -9.39 -28.37 11.82
C VAL A 444 -9.36 -28.47 13.34
N LEU A 445 -9.38 -27.35 14.07
CA LEU A 445 -9.38 -27.36 15.54
C LEU A 445 -10.67 -27.95 16.10
N LYS A 446 -11.84 -27.59 15.56
CA LYS A 446 -13.14 -28.18 15.95
C LYS A 446 -13.14 -29.70 15.79
N LYS A 447 -12.73 -30.17 14.61
CA LYS A 447 -12.63 -31.60 14.33
C LYS A 447 -11.70 -32.34 15.31
N LYS A 448 -10.57 -31.72 15.69
CA LYS A 448 -9.64 -32.30 16.66
C LYS A 448 -10.22 -32.37 18.06
N VAL A 449 -11.07 -31.43 18.46
CA VAL A 449 -11.81 -31.48 19.73
C VAL A 449 -12.81 -32.62 19.70
N GLU A 450 -13.62 -32.77 18.64
CA GLU A 450 -14.58 -33.86 18.48
C GLU A 450 -13.89 -35.22 18.59
N GLU A 451 -12.83 -35.45 17.78
CA GLU A 451 -12.03 -36.69 17.80
C GLU A 451 -11.38 -36.96 19.18
N HIS A 452 -11.06 -35.89 19.92
CA HIS A 452 -10.48 -36.01 21.25
C HIS A 452 -11.53 -36.41 22.29
N LEU A 453 -12.68 -35.73 22.31
CA LEU A 453 -13.76 -35.99 23.27
C LEU A 453 -14.37 -37.38 23.07
N GLU A 454 -14.52 -37.83 21.83
CA GLU A 454 -14.93 -39.22 21.53
C GLU A 454 -13.95 -40.25 22.12
N ALA A 455 -12.64 -39.91 22.13
CA ALA A 455 -11.62 -40.84 22.63
C ALA A 455 -11.45 -40.87 24.16
N VAL A 456 -11.79 -39.77 24.86
CA VAL A 456 -11.58 -39.63 26.32
C VAL A 456 -12.86 -39.73 27.16
N GLY A 457 -14.04 -39.58 26.52
CA GLY A 457 -15.34 -39.58 27.20
C GLY A 457 -15.50 -38.38 28.15
N ASP A 458 -16.23 -38.59 29.25
CA ASP A 458 -16.61 -37.54 30.21
C ASP A 458 -15.57 -37.33 31.34
N ASP A 459 -14.32 -37.76 31.18
CA ASP A 459 -13.26 -37.60 32.20
C ASP A 459 -12.91 -36.11 32.38
N PRO A 460 -13.18 -35.48 33.55
CA PRO A 460 -12.99 -34.04 33.76
C PRO A 460 -11.53 -33.60 33.58
N ALA A 461 -10.57 -34.45 33.91
CA ALA A 461 -9.15 -34.17 33.80
C ALA A 461 -8.66 -34.12 32.32
N LYS A 462 -9.50 -34.48 31.35
CA LYS A 462 -9.15 -34.61 29.93
C LYS A 462 -9.99 -33.72 29.00
N GLN A 463 -10.89 -32.93 29.57
CA GLN A 463 -11.76 -32.06 28.77
C GLN A 463 -11.00 -30.89 28.12
N THR A 464 -11.42 -30.50 26.93
CA THR A 464 -10.90 -29.32 26.23
C THR A 464 -11.94 -28.81 25.23
N ASP A 465 -11.75 -27.59 24.75
CA ASP A 465 -12.57 -26.97 23.74
C ASP A 465 -11.71 -26.36 22.59
N GLU A 466 -12.36 -25.95 21.53
CA GLU A 466 -11.69 -25.32 20.37
C GLU A 466 -11.00 -24.00 20.71
N TYR A 467 -11.46 -23.29 21.73
CA TYR A 467 -10.90 -22.02 22.18
C TYR A 467 -9.57 -22.23 22.91
N ILE A 468 -9.48 -23.26 23.73
CA ILE A 468 -8.22 -23.69 24.39
C ILE A 468 -7.20 -24.14 23.35
N LEU A 469 -7.61 -24.90 22.33
CA LEU A 469 -6.71 -25.31 21.27
C LEU A 469 -6.25 -24.13 20.41
N ALA A 470 -7.10 -23.12 20.20
CA ALA A 470 -6.73 -21.91 19.49
C ALA A 470 -5.62 -21.12 20.20
N VAL A 471 -5.70 -20.99 21.52
CA VAL A 471 -4.65 -20.36 22.32
C VAL A 471 -3.31 -21.10 22.20
N SER A 472 -3.34 -22.43 22.32
CA SER A 472 -2.13 -23.25 22.14
C SER A 472 -1.55 -23.12 20.72
N TYR A 473 -2.42 -23.04 19.70
CA TYR A 473 -2.02 -22.82 18.31
C TYR A 473 -1.33 -21.46 18.13
N LEU A 474 -1.92 -20.36 18.61
CA LEU A 474 -1.35 -19.01 18.53
C LEU A 474 0.00 -18.90 19.27
N ARG A 475 0.08 -19.52 20.47
CA ARG A 475 1.36 -19.64 21.19
C ARG A 475 2.40 -20.45 20.42
N GLY A 476 1.95 -21.41 19.61
CA GLY A 476 2.82 -22.16 18.71
C GLY A 476 3.37 -21.31 17.57
N ILE A 477 2.55 -20.46 16.95
CA ILE A 477 2.97 -19.50 15.94
C ILE A 477 4.02 -18.56 16.53
N GLY A 478 3.73 -17.89 17.65
CA GLY A 478 4.66 -16.97 18.30
C GLY A 478 5.99 -17.62 18.72
N ALA A 479 5.96 -18.87 19.19
CA ALA A 479 7.16 -19.62 19.56
C ALA A 479 8.04 -19.96 18.34
N TYR A 480 7.46 -20.23 17.18
CA TYR A 480 8.18 -20.43 15.93
C TYR A 480 8.84 -19.15 15.45
N GLU A 481 8.12 -18.03 15.50
CA GLU A 481 8.60 -16.72 15.07
C GLU A 481 9.72 -16.17 15.97
N SER A 482 9.60 -16.39 17.28
CA SER A 482 10.61 -15.90 18.25
C SER A 482 11.90 -16.70 18.25
N ASN A 483 11.91 -17.98 17.91
CA ASN A 483 13.10 -18.80 17.88
C ASN A 483 13.09 -19.89 16.79
N PRO A 484 13.24 -19.50 15.49
CA PRO A 484 13.23 -20.44 14.37
C PRO A 484 14.37 -21.48 14.44
N SER A 485 15.47 -21.15 15.09
CA SER A 485 16.64 -22.05 15.21
C SER A 485 16.42 -23.22 16.15
N SER A 486 15.44 -23.15 17.06
CA SER A 486 15.06 -24.26 17.96
C SER A 486 14.11 -25.28 17.29
N VAL A 487 13.66 -24.98 16.10
CA VAL A 487 12.70 -25.81 15.37
C VAL A 487 13.42 -26.96 14.66
N ARG A 488 12.80 -28.14 14.65
CA ARG A 488 13.40 -29.29 13.97
C ARG A 488 13.51 -29.03 12.46
N PRO A 489 14.56 -29.54 11.79
CA PRO A 489 14.73 -29.38 10.33
C PRO A 489 13.57 -29.90 9.47
N THR A 490 12.73 -30.76 10.03
CA THR A 490 11.55 -31.35 9.36
C THR A 490 10.31 -30.48 9.40
N VAL A 491 10.33 -29.35 10.11
CA VAL A 491 9.19 -28.41 10.22
C VAL A 491 9.46 -27.26 9.27
N SER A 492 8.57 -27.08 8.29
CA SER A 492 8.73 -26.12 7.19
C SER A 492 7.92 -24.84 7.36
N SER A 493 6.98 -24.77 8.31
CA SER A 493 6.17 -23.57 8.54
C SER A 493 5.75 -23.37 10.00
N ALA A 494 5.38 -22.13 10.35
CA ALA A 494 4.86 -21.77 11.66
C ALA A 494 3.57 -22.52 11.99
N GLU A 495 2.69 -22.70 11.01
CA GLU A 495 1.43 -23.43 11.17
C GLU A 495 1.66 -24.91 11.48
N GLN A 496 2.65 -25.52 10.82
CA GLN A 496 3.04 -26.91 11.08
C GLN A 496 3.57 -27.07 12.51
N TRP A 497 4.37 -26.12 12.98
CA TRP A 497 4.88 -26.10 14.36
C TRP A 497 3.76 -25.89 15.36
N ALA A 498 2.87 -24.94 15.12
CA ALA A 498 1.72 -24.62 15.96
C ALA A 498 0.78 -25.82 16.07
N MET A 499 0.49 -26.49 14.96
CA MET A 499 -0.33 -27.71 14.96
C MET A 499 0.37 -28.85 15.70
N GLY A 500 1.70 -28.93 15.63
CA GLY A 500 2.51 -29.84 16.44
C GLY A 500 2.34 -29.60 17.95
N ARG A 501 2.28 -28.32 18.37
CA ARG A 501 2.03 -27.91 19.76
C ARG A 501 0.63 -28.30 20.22
N VAL A 502 -0.40 -28.04 19.42
CA VAL A 502 -1.78 -28.47 19.67
C VAL A 502 -1.87 -30.01 19.85
N ASN A 503 -1.24 -30.77 18.95
CA ASN A 503 -1.21 -32.24 19.06
C ASN A 503 -0.50 -32.73 20.33
N GLY A 504 0.52 -31.98 20.80
CA GLY A 504 1.21 -32.27 22.05
C GLY A 504 0.34 -32.00 23.27
N LEU A 505 -0.47 -30.94 23.28
CA LEU A 505 -1.44 -30.63 24.32
C LEU A 505 -2.54 -31.71 24.37
N LEU A 506 -3.10 -32.10 23.22
CA LEU A 506 -4.08 -33.21 23.14
C LEU A 506 -3.49 -34.53 23.60
N TYR A 507 -2.21 -34.80 23.34
CA TYR A 507 -1.54 -35.99 23.89
C TYR A 507 -1.43 -35.93 25.41
N ALA A 508 -1.08 -34.74 25.97
CA ALA A 508 -1.01 -34.56 27.42
C ALA A 508 -2.35 -34.78 28.09
N LEU A 509 -3.43 -34.23 27.54
CA LEU A 509 -4.80 -34.45 28.03
C LEU A 509 -5.22 -35.92 28.00
N ARG A 510 -4.92 -36.66 26.93
CA ARG A 510 -5.26 -38.10 26.83
C ARG A 510 -4.51 -38.98 27.83
N ASN A 511 -3.20 -38.68 28.00
CA ASN A 511 -2.29 -39.58 28.72
C ASN A 511 -1.89 -39.08 30.12
N LEU A 512 -2.39 -37.90 30.54
CA LEU A 512 -2.07 -37.22 31.79
C LEU A 512 -0.55 -36.97 31.98
N LYS A 513 0.17 -36.88 30.87
CA LYS A 513 1.63 -36.59 30.82
C LYS A 513 2.06 -36.09 29.46
N TYR A 514 3.08 -35.23 29.44
CA TYR A 514 3.78 -34.82 28.20
C TYR A 514 4.80 -35.89 27.78
N ARG A 515 5.09 -35.95 26.48
CA ARG A 515 6.20 -36.77 25.94
C ARG A 515 7.59 -36.18 26.25
N ARG A 516 7.65 -34.87 26.48
CA ARG A 516 8.85 -34.07 26.77
C ARG A 516 8.51 -33.06 27.85
N GLN A 517 9.26 -31.94 27.91
CA GLN A 517 8.98 -30.85 28.86
C GLN A 517 7.53 -30.36 28.72
N PRO A 518 6.80 -30.14 29.81
CA PRO A 518 5.46 -29.56 29.80
C PRO A 518 5.45 -28.12 29.23
N TYR A 519 4.37 -27.78 28.54
CA TYR A 519 4.04 -26.43 28.08
C TYR A 519 2.53 -26.27 28.10
N ASP A 520 2.03 -25.04 28.08
CA ASP A 520 0.59 -24.74 28.13
C ASP A 520 -0.12 -25.41 29.31
N THR A 521 0.54 -25.58 30.46
CA THR A 521 -0.02 -26.22 31.66
C THR A 521 -1.16 -25.41 32.28
N ASP A 522 -1.17 -24.09 32.00
CA ASP A 522 -2.27 -23.18 32.33
C ASP A 522 -3.53 -23.37 31.47
N LEU A 523 -3.44 -24.12 30.39
CA LEU A 523 -4.57 -24.49 29.53
C LEU A 523 -5.20 -25.83 29.88
N LEU A 524 -4.55 -26.61 30.75
CA LEU A 524 -5.07 -27.90 31.21
C LEU A 524 -6.24 -27.71 32.20
N PRO A 525 -7.21 -28.63 32.27
CA PRO A 525 -8.23 -28.63 33.30
C PRO A 525 -7.64 -28.62 34.72
N GLU A 526 -8.37 -28.08 35.69
CA GLU A 526 -7.93 -28.07 37.10
C GLU A 526 -7.65 -29.46 37.66
N GLU A 527 -8.43 -30.45 37.25
CA GLU A 527 -8.30 -31.84 37.65
C GLU A 527 -7.11 -32.58 36.99
N HIS A 528 -6.43 -31.94 36.02
CA HIS A 528 -5.29 -32.54 35.35
C HIS A 528 -4.03 -32.47 36.24
N PRO A 529 -3.27 -33.59 36.41
CA PRO A 529 -2.13 -33.64 37.35
C PRO A 529 -0.99 -32.66 37.04
N LEU A 530 -0.94 -32.09 35.85
CA LEU A 530 0.06 -31.11 35.41
C LEU A 530 -0.53 -29.70 35.23
N SER A 531 -1.77 -29.49 35.68
CA SER A 531 -2.39 -28.16 35.61
C SER A 531 -1.70 -27.17 36.54
N THR A 532 -1.54 -25.94 36.07
CA THR A 532 -1.06 -24.79 36.87
C THR A 532 -2.17 -23.79 37.16
N ARG A 533 -3.46 -24.20 37.00
CA ARG A 533 -4.63 -23.36 37.30
C ARG A 533 -5.04 -23.37 38.77
N GLY A 534 -4.34 -24.10 39.61
CA GLY A 534 -4.62 -24.22 41.05
C GLY A 534 -3.88 -23.19 41.89
#